data_0ef2ed7cc4fbe397f78a2d38f4b11fb4
#
_entry.id   0ef2ed7cc4fbe397f78a2d38f4b11fb4
#
_cell.length_a   1.000
_cell.length_b   1.000
_cell.length_c   1.000
_cell.angle_alpha   90.00
_cell.angle_beta   90.00
_cell.angle_gamma   90.00
#
_symmetry.space_group_name_H-M   'P 1'
#
loop_
_entity.id
_entity.type
_entity.pdbx_description
1 polymer ?
#
loop_
_entity_poly.entity_id
_entity_poly.type
_entity_poly.pdbx_seq_one_letter_code
_entity_poly.pdbx_strand_id
1 'polypeptide(L)'
;LSRKERDKLRNKEDILKAAVHLFAQKGFAETKLEDVAALAEFGKGTLYNYFENKDDLLLSAFDYAVGNVLDFLYDQLSSVWDPLERIRLIANSQFNYYRDNTDFMNVIMTNHQVLRNHACSVEVFNRFQDLKKLVVIEMQAAIDAGQLRPGNAQHYASYLSGMIHGQVRSLNVGDMQMDEMYADEIIDIFLNGAKS
;
A
#
# COMPACT_ATOMS: atom_id res chain seq x y z
N LEU A 1 -26.86 -0.26 -4.86
CA LEU A 1 -26.71 -1.42 -3.96
C LEU A 1 -27.90 -1.56 -3.05
N SER A 2 -28.43 -2.77 -2.88
CA SER A 2 -29.46 -3.10 -1.88
C SER A 2 -28.90 -2.93 -0.45
N ARG A 3 -29.80 -2.84 0.56
CA ARG A 3 -29.38 -2.79 1.97
C ARG A 3 -28.52 -4.00 2.35
N LYS A 4 -28.92 -5.19 1.91
CA LYS A 4 -28.18 -6.45 2.17
C LYS A 4 -26.77 -6.45 1.58
N GLU A 5 -26.59 -5.89 0.38
CA GLU A 5 -25.28 -5.77 -0.25
C GLU A 5 -24.38 -4.76 0.48
N ARG A 6 -24.96 -3.62 0.90
CA ARG A 6 -24.20 -2.65 1.72
C ARG A 6 -23.76 -3.23 3.06
N ASP A 7 -24.64 -3.95 3.74
CA ASP A 7 -24.31 -4.61 5.01
C ASP A 7 -23.24 -5.67 4.81
N LYS A 8 -23.30 -6.44 3.70
CA LYS A 8 -22.26 -7.43 3.36
C LYS A 8 -20.89 -6.79 3.10
N LEU A 9 -20.84 -5.66 2.39
CA LEU A 9 -19.62 -4.94 2.15
C LEU A 9 -19.03 -4.37 3.44
N ARG A 10 -19.83 -3.74 4.27
CA ARG A 10 -19.40 -3.21 5.57
C ARG A 10 -18.84 -4.31 6.47
N ASN A 11 -19.54 -5.43 6.58
CA ASN A 11 -19.07 -6.56 7.39
C ASN A 11 -17.73 -7.11 6.87
N LYS A 12 -17.56 -7.20 5.54
CA LYS A 12 -16.26 -7.60 4.93
C LYS A 12 -15.16 -6.63 5.32
N GLU A 13 -15.43 -5.33 5.24
CA GLU A 13 -14.48 -4.27 5.61
C GLU A 13 -14.08 -4.36 7.10
N ASP A 14 -15.04 -4.56 8.01
CA ASP A 14 -14.77 -4.69 9.44
C ASP A 14 -13.86 -5.91 9.73
N ILE A 15 -14.10 -7.04 9.05
CA ILE A 15 -13.23 -8.21 9.15
C ILE A 15 -11.83 -7.92 8.61
N LEU A 16 -11.72 -7.21 7.48
CA LEU A 16 -10.41 -6.85 6.90
C LEU A 16 -9.61 -5.91 7.80
N LYS A 17 -10.25 -4.93 8.44
CA LYS A 17 -9.62 -4.05 9.44
C LYS A 17 -9.08 -4.84 10.64
N ALA A 18 -9.88 -5.76 11.16
CA ALA A 18 -9.46 -6.64 12.25
C ALA A 18 -8.29 -7.56 11.84
N ALA A 19 -8.31 -8.08 10.61
CA ALA A 19 -7.23 -8.90 10.07
C ALA A 19 -5.93 -8.11 9.94
N VAL A 20 -5.96 -6.91 9.34
CA VAL A 20 -4.80 -6.00 9.23
C VAL A 20 -4.20 -5.76 10.62
N HIS A 21 -5.04 -5.41 11.60
CA HIS A 21 -4.58 -5.14 12.96
C HIS A 21 -3.91 -6.36 13.62
N LEU A 22 -4.51 -7.54 13.53
CA LEU A 22 -3.94 -8.75 14.14
C LEU A 22 -2.71 -9.27 13.42
N PHE A 23 -2.67 -9.19 12.10
CA PHE A 23 -1.47 -9.52 11.32
C PHE A 23 -0.31 -8.59 11.69
N ALA A 24 -0.56 -7.30 11.87
CA ALA A 24 0.44 -6.35 12.32
C ALA A 24 0.97 -6.68 13.71
N GLN A 25 0.06 -6.97 14.67
CA GLN A 25 0.45 -7.22 16.06
C GLN A 25 1.14 -8.56 16.31
N LYS A 26 0.63 -9.66 15.71
CA LYS A 26 1.05 -11.03 16.02
C LYS A 26 1.86 -11.68 14.88
N GLY A 27 1.89 -11.03 13.71
CA GLY A 27 2.41 -11.64 12.48
C GLY A 27 1.41 -12.62 11.85
N PHE A 28 1.72 -13.01 10.60
CA PHE A 28 0.83 -13.90 9.85
C PHE A 28 0.74 -15.30 10.49
N ALA A 29 1.86 -15.90 10.88
CA ALA A 29 1.88 -17.27 11.39
C ALA A 29 0.98 -17.45 12.63
N GLU A 30 1.12 -16.55 13.61
CA GLU A 30 0.46 -16.64 14.92
C GLU A 30 -1.01 -16.16 14.92
N THR A 31 -1.44 -15.44 13.89
CA THR A 31 -2.83 -14.98 13.78
C THR A 31 -3.75 -16.15 13.41
N LYS A 32 -4.81 -16.36 14.18
CA LYS A 32 -5.85 -17.34 13.90
C LYS A 32 -7.10 -16.65 13.34
N LEU A 33 -7.84 -17.34 12.46
CA LEU A 33 -9.08 -16.81 11.89
C LEU A 33 -10.15 -16.57 12.97
N GLU A 34 -10.13 -17.37 14.04
CA GLU A 34 -10.99 -17.20 15.19
C GLU A 34 -10.74 -15.90 15.94
N ASP A 35 -9.49 -15.51 16.10
CA ASP A 35 -9.10 -14.23 16.73
C ASP A 35 -9.61 -13.05 15.90
N VAL A 36 -9.48 -13.16 14.56
CA VAL A 36 -9.97 -12.12 13.63
C VAL A 36 -11.49 -12.01 13.72
N ALA A 37 -12.21 -13.13 13.72
CA ALA A 37 -13.66 -13.14 13.85
C ALA A 37 -14.11 -12.51 15.18
N ALA A 38 -13.44 -12.86 16.28
CA ALA A 38 -13.72 -12.30 17.59
C ALA A 38 -13.46 -10.78 17.67
N LEU A 39 -12.34 -10.31 17.10
CA LEU A 39 -12.02 -8.87 17.08
C LEU A 39 -12.99 -8.06 16.21
N ALA A 40 -13.46 -8.66 15.11
CA ALA A 40 -14.45 -8.05 14.22
C ALA A 40 -15.90 -8.19 14.75
N GLU A 41 -16.10 -8.80 15.92
CA GLU A 41 -17.40 -9.06 16.53
C GLU A 41 -18.32 -9.97 15.69
N PHE A 42 -17.73 -10.90 14.92
CA PHE A 42 -18.47 -11.89 14.13
C PHE A 42 -18.22 -13.31 14.64
N GLY A 43 -19.20 -14.18 14.40
CA GLY A 43 -19.03 -15.61 14.61
C GLY A 43 -18.06 -16.22 13.57
N LYS A 44 -17.30 -17.26 13.97
CA LYS A 44 -16.39 -17.99 13.08
C LYS A 44 -17.04 -18.39 11.75
N GLY A 45 -18.27 -18.90 11.77
CA GLY A 45 -19.00 -19.28 10.55
C GLY A 45 -19.25 -18.09 9.61
N THR A 46 -19.44 -16.89 10.15
CA THR A 46 -19.61 -15.68 9.34
C THR A 46 -18.34 -15.35 8.59
N LEU A 47 -17.16 -15.48 9.22
CA LEU A 47 -15.87 -15.20 8.58
C LEU A 47 -15.63 -16.15 7.39
N TYR A 48 -15.94 -17.44 7.54
CA TYR A 48 -15.81 -18.42 6.45
C TYR A 48 -16.79 -18.21 5.29
N ASN A 49 -17.85 -17.40 5.46
CA ASN A 49 -18.69 -16.96 4.35
C ASN A 49 -18.03 -15.88 3.45
N TYR A 50 -16.95 -15.26 3.93
CA TYR A 50 -16.22 -14.21 3.20
C TYR A 50 -14.85 -14.67 2.71
N PHE A 51 -14.16 -15.55 3.45
CA PHE A 51 -12.79 -15.96 3.20
C PHE A 51 -12.64 -17.46 3.35
N GLU A 52 -11.99 -18.09 2.35
CA GLU A 52 -11.81 -19.56 2.33
C GLU A 52 -10.79 -20.02 3.38
N ASN A 53 -9.72 -19.23 3.56
CA ASN A 53 -8.61 -19.55 4.45
C ASN A 53 -7.86 -18.29 4.87
N LYS A 54 -6.79 -18.45 5.66
CA LYS A 54 -5.97 -17.34 6.15
C LYS A 54 -5.18 -16.63 5.04
N ASP A 55 -4.77 -17.37 4.01
CA ASP A 55 -4.06 -16.79 2.87
C ASP A 55 -5.00 -15.89 2.06
N ASP A 56 -6.24 -16.33 1.80
CA ASP A 56 -7.28 -15.53 1.15
C ASP A 56 -7.61 -14.26 1.94
N LEU A 57 -7.69 -14.37 3.28
CA LEU A 57 -7.87 -13.22 4.16
C LEU A 57 -6.70 -12.24 4.07
N LEU A 58 -5.44 -12.71 4.06
CA LEU A 58 -4.25 -11.87 3.93
C LEU A 58 -4.24 -11.14 2.59
N LEU A 59 -4.52 -11.85 1.49
CA LEU A 59 -4.60 -11.27 0.16
C LEU A 59 -5.69 -10.22 0.05
N SER A 60 -6.87 -10.52 0.59
CA SER A 60 -8.00 -9.58 0.61
C SER A 60 -7.71 -8.36 1.50
N ALA A 61 -7.01 -8.53 2.62
CA ALA A 61 -6.58 -7.42 3.47
C ALA A 61 -5.56 -6.53 2.77
N PHE A 62 -4.64 -7.11 2.01
CA PHE A 62 -3.69 -6.37 1.19
C PHE A 62 -4.39 -5.60 0.06
N ASP A 63 -5.30 -6.26 -0.67
CA ASP A 63 -6.10 -5.61 -1.72
C ASP A 63 -6.91 -4.42 -1.18
N TYR A 64 -7.53 -4.59 -0.03
CA TYR A 64 -8.25 -3.52 0.67
C TYR A 64 -7.33 -2.34 1.00
N ALA A 65 -6.15 -2.62 1.54
CA ALA A 65 -5.17 -1.61 1.90
C ALA A 65 -4.65 -0.82 0.69
N VAL A 66 -4.24 -1.53 -0.38
CA VAL A 66 -3.77 -0.89 -1.63
C VAL A 66 -4.90 -0.13 -2.32
N GLY A 67 -6.12 -0.68 -2.31
CA GLY A 67 -7.30 -0.03 -2.88
C GLY A 67 -7.57 1.34 -2.26
N ASN A 68 -7.54 1.42 -0.94
CA ASN A 68 -7.74 2.68 -0.22
C ASN A 68 -6.69 3.74 -0.57
N VAL A 69 -5.42 3.34 -0.74
CA VAL A 69 -4.35 4.26 -1.18
C VAL A 69 -4.60 4.74 -2.61
N LEU A 70 -4.97 3.85 -3.52
CA LEU A 70 -5.24 4.22 -4.91
C LEU A 70 -6.44 5.16 -5.03
N ASP A 71 -7.55 4.86 -4.36
CA ASP A 71 -8.75 5.69 -4.38
C ASP A 71 -8.44 7.11 -3.86
N PHE A 72 -7.71 7.20 -2.74
CA PHE A 72 -7.23 8.48 -2.20
C PHE A 72 -6.34 9.23 -3.21
N LEU A 73 -5.39 8.55 -3.84
CA LEU A 73 -4.48 9.16 -4.80
C LEU A 73 -5.21 9.67 -6.04
N TYR A 74 -6.14 8.90 -6.61
CA TYR A 74 -6.90 9.35 -7.78
C TYR A 74 -7.73 10.59 -7.50
N ASP A 75 -8.33 10.67 -6.31
CA ASP A 75 -9.08 11.86 -5.89
C ASP A 75 -8.16 13.10 -5.81
N GLN A 76 -7.06 12.99 -5.09
CA GLN A 76 -6.11 14.09 -4.90
C GLN A 76 -5.44 14.53 -6.22
N LEU A 77 -5.05 13.58 -7.06
CA LEU A 77 -4.36 13.86 -8.32
C LEU A 77 -5.27 14.55 -9.35
N SER A 78 -6.59 14.46 -9.19
CA SER A 78 -7.54 15.09 -10.09
C SER A 78 -7.40 16.62 -10.17
N SER A 79 -6.87 17.25 -9.12
CA SER A 79 -6.69 18.71 -8.99
C SER A 79 -5.25 19.19 -9.21
N VAL A 80 -4.30 18.29 -9.43
CA VAL A 80 -2.88 18.59 -9.59
C VAL A 80 -2.44 18.36 -11.04
N TRP A 81 -1.87 19.38 -11.69
CA TRP A 81 -1.49 19.34 -13.10
C TRP A 81 0.02 19.17 -13.33
N ASP A 82 0.85 19.69 -12.41
CA ASP A 82 2.31 19.61 -12.53
C ASP A 82 2.81 18.20 -12.23
N PRO A 83 3.58 17.56 -13.13
CA PRO A 83 4.07 16.20 -12.93
C PRO A 83 4.95 16.02 -11.68
N LEU A 84 5.81 17.00 -11.34
CA LEU A 84 6.64 16.91 -10.14
C LEU A 84 5.79 16.99 -8.86
N GLU A 85 4.80 17.86 -8.83
CA GLU A 85 3.86 17.94 -7.70
C GLU A 85 3.03 16.66 -7.58
N ARG A 86 2.66 16.04 -8.69
CA ARG A 86 1.99 14.72 -8.68
C ARG A 86 2.90 13.63 -8.13
N ILE A 87 4.18 13.61 -8.52
CA ILE A 87 5.19 12.69 -7.96
C ILE A 87 5.34 12.92 -6.45
N ARG A 88 5.43 14.18 -5.99
CA ARG A 88 5.50 14.52 -4.56
C ARG A 88 4.28 14.01 -3.80
N LEU A 89 3.09 14.25 -4.32
CA LEU A 89 1.85 13.80 -3.70
C LEU A 89 1.79 12.27 -3.57
N ILE A 90 2.15 11.54 -4.63
CA ILE A 90 2.17 10.07 -4.62
C ILE A 90 3.20 9.57 -3.61
N ALA A 91 4.41 10.11 -3.61
CA ALA A 91 5.47 9.69 -2.72
C ALA A 91 5.14 9.97 -1.24
N ASN A 92 4.61 11.15 -0.92
CA ASN A 92 4.15 11.50 0.42
C ASN A 92 3.02 10.58 0.90
N SER A 93 2.05 10.29 0.03
CA SER A 93 0.94 9.39 0.35
C SER A 93 1.43 7.96 0.61
N GLN A 94 2.36 7.45 -0.20
CA GLN A 94 2.98 6.14 0.02
C GLN A 94 3.76 6.10 1.33
N PHE A 95 4.58 7.12 1.59
CA PHE A 95 5.37 7.20 2.81
C PHE A 95 4.49 7.23 4.06
N ASN A 96 3.48 8.10 4.09
CA ASN A 96 2.55 8.22 5.20
C ASN A 96 1.78 6.92 5.42
N TYR A 97 1.30 6.28 4.34
CA TYR A 97 0.63 5.00 4.44
C TYR A 97 1.54 3.91 5.03
N TYR A 98 2.78 3.79 4.57
CA TYR A 98 3.74 2.82 5.10
C TYR A 98 4.09 3.11 6.56
N ARG A 99 4.29 4.38 6.92
CA ARG A 99 4.52 4.79 8.30
C ARG A 99 3.39 4.36 9.22
N ASP A 100 2.17 4.69 8.84
CA ASP A 100 1.00 4.45 9.68
C ASP A 100 0.58 2.95 9.72
N ASN A 101 1.09 2.15 8.78
CA ASN A 101 0.77 0.71 8.64
C ASN A 101 2.04 -0.15 8.58
N THR A 102 3.11 0.26 9.24
CA THR A 102 4.44 -0.35 9.15
C THR A 102 4.42 -1.86 9.44
N ASP A 103 3.77 -2.28 10.51
CA ASP A 103 3.71 -3.68 10.93
C ASP A 103 2.97 -4.54 9.90
N PHE A 104 1.86 -4.04 9.36
CA PHE A 104 1.13 -4.72 8.29
C PHE A 104 1.96 -4.82 7.00
N MET A 105 2.66 -3.75 6.64
CA MET A 105 3.56 -3.77 5.47
C MET A 105 4.71 -4.76 5.65
N ASN A 106 5.24 -4.92 6.86
CA ASN A 106 6.24 -5.95 7.17
C ASN A 106 5.67 -7.36 6.97
N VAL A 107 4.43 -7.61 7.41
CA VAL A 107 3.76 -8.89 7.17
C VAL A 107 3.64 -9.18 5.68
N ILE A 108 3.24 -8.20 4.88
CA ILE A 108 3.14 -8.33 3.43
C ILE A 108 4.53 -8.63 2.81
N MET A 109 5.55 -7.87 3.20
CA MET A 109 6.91 -8.04 2.65
C MET A 109 7.54 -9.38 3.01
N THR A 110 7.28 -9.90 4.22
CA THR A 110 7.82 -11.20 4.66
C THR A 110 7.05 -12.39 4.12
N ASN A 111 5.77 -12.21 3.76
CA ASN A 111 4.91 -13.26 3.24
C ASN A 111 4.65 -13.15 1.73
N HIS A 112 5.56 -12.56 0.98
CA HIS A 112 5.44 -12.37 -0.48
C HIS A 112 5.23 -13.67 -1.27
N GLN A 113 5.56 -14.84 -0.73
CA GLN A 113 5.28 -16.13 -1.36
C GLN A 113 3.77 -16.42 -1.41
N VAL A 114 3.00 -16.02 -0.39
CA VAL A 114 1.53 -16.12 -0.40
C VAL A 114 0.98 -15.29 -1.56
N LEU A 115 1.53 -14.09 -1.79
CA LEU A 115 1.14 -13.21 -2.90
C LEU A 115 1.44 -13.82 -4.29
N ARG A 116 2.42 -14.73 -4.39
CA ARG A 116 2.81 -15.36 -5.67
C ARG A 116 2.03 -16.63 -5.99
N ASN A 117 1.57 -17.35 -4.97
CA ASN A 117 1.10 -18.73 -5.15
C ASN A 117 -0.41 -18.87 -5.34
N HIS A 118 -1.21 -17.81 -5.15
CA HIS A 118 -2.66 -17.89 -5.22
C HIS A 118 -3.26 -17.23 -6.47
N ALA A 119 -4.25 -17.88 -7.09
CA ALA A 119 -5.00 -17.37 -8.23
C ALA A 119 -5.76 -16.04 -7.89
N CYS A 120 -6.14 -15.84 -6.62
CA CYS A 120 -6.62 -14.55 -6.09
C CYS A 120 -5.58 -13.43 -6.19
N SER A 121 -4.30 -13.78 -6.33
CA SER A 121 -3.19 -12.84 -6.42
C SER A 121 -3.19 -12.00 -7.71
N VAL A 122 -3.96 -12.36 -8.73
CA VAL A 122 -3.95 -11.62 -10.00
C VAL A 122 -4.59 -10.24 -9.84
N GLU A 123 -5.72 -10.12 -9.14
CA GLU A 123 -6.35 -8.81 -8.88
C GLU A 123 -5.50 -7.97 -7.93
N VAL A 124 -5.05 -8.55 -6.83
CA VAL A 124 -4.17 -7.90 -5.85
C VAL A 124 -2.86 -7.47 -6.51
N PHE A 125 -2.25 -8.36 -7.30
CA PHE A 125 -1.05 -8.06 -8.06
C PHE A 125 -1.29 -6.93 -9.08
N ASN A 126 -2.43 -6.94 -9.77
CA ASN A 126 -2.79 -5.89 -10.73
C ASN A 126 -2.95 -4.53 -10.06
N ARG A 127 -3.62 -4.43 -8.91
CA ARG A 127 -3.72 -3.16 -8.16
C ARG A 127 -2.37 -2.62 -7.71
N PHE A 128 -1.49 -3.48 -7.23
CA PHE A 128 -0.12 -3.10 -6.91
C PHE A 128 0.66 -2.64 -8.15
N GLN A 129 0.46 -3.31 -9.30
CA GLN A 129 1.02 -2.87 -10.59
C GLN A 129 0.43 -1.54 -11.03
N ASP A 130 -0.86 -1.28 -10.76
CA ASP A 130 -1.49 0.00 -11.11
C ASP A 130 -0.90 1.16 -10.31
N LEU A 131 -0.61 0.98 -9.02
CA LEU A 131 0.12 1.95 -8.22
C LEU A 131 1.52 2.21 -8.80
N LYS A 132 2.25 1.16 -9.19
CA LYS A 132 3.56 1.30 -9.86
C LYS A 132 3.45 2.00 -11.21
N LYS A 133 2.45 1.65 -12.01
CA LYS A 133 2.21 2.28 -13.32
C LYS A 133 1.91 3.77 -13.15
N LEU A 134 1.12 4.15 -12.14
CA LEU A 134 0.84 5.55 -11.84
C LEU A 134 2.12 6.33 -11.64
N VAL A 135 3.05 5.85 -10.81
CA VAL A 135 4.34 6.50 -10.60
C VAL A 135 5.16 6.61 -11.90
N VAL A 136 5.18 5.53 -12.70
CA VAL A 136 5.92 5.51 -13.98
C VAL A 136 5.34 6.52 -14.97
N ILE A 137 4.01 6.66 -15.04
CA ILE A 137 3.33 7.63 -15.91
C ILE A 137 3.74 9.06 -15.53
N GLU A 138 3.74 9.39 -14.24
CA GLU A 138 4.12 10.73 -13.79
C GLU A 138 5.63 10.99 -13.98
N MET A 139 6.48 9.99 -13.79
CA MET A 139 7.92 10.11 -14.11
C MET A 139 8.14 10.38 -15.60
N GLN A 140 7.42 9.69 -16.48
CA GLN A 140 7.49 9.93 -17.92
C GLN A 140 7.01 11.34 -18.29
N ALA A 141 5.89 11.78 -17.71
CA ALA A 141 5.36 13.12 -17.92
C ALA A 141 6.36 14.21 -17.49
N ALA A 142 7.05 14.03 -16.37
CA ALA A 142 8.07 14.95 -15.89
C ALA A 142 9.33 14.96 -16.79
N ILE A 143 9.71 13.82 -17.37
CA ILE A 143 10.80 13.74 -18.37
C ILE A 143 10.40 14.48 -19.64
N ASP A 144 9.19 14.24 -20.15
CA ASP A 144 8.68 14.85 -21.38
C ASP A 144 8.50 16.37 -21.25
N ALA A 145 8.18 16.84 -20.04
CA ALA A 145 8.12 18.28 -19.69
C ALA A 145 9.51 18.91 -19.45
N GLY A 146 10.60 18.16 -19.52
CA GLY A 146 11.97 18.63 -19.24
C GLY A 146 12.25 18.95 -17.77
N GLN A 147 11.36 18.54 -16.86
CA GLN A 147 11.51 18.75 -15.42
C GLN A 147 12.45 17.72 -14.78
N LEU A 148 12.54 16.53 -15.36
CA LEU A 148 13.55 15.52 -15.04
C LEU A 148 14.49 15.34 -16.22
N ARG A 149 15.77 15.02 -15.94
CA ARG A 149 16.73 14.69 -17.00
C ARG A 149 16.23 13.49 -17.81
N PRO A 150 16.61 13.40 -19.11
CA PRO A 150 16.29 12.22 -19.93
C PRO A 150 16.77 10.93 -19.27
N GLY A 151 15.88 9.92 -19.21
CA GLY A 151 16.17 8.66 -18.55
C GLY A 151 15.02 7.67 -18.69
N ASN A 152 15.09 6.57 -17.96
CA ASN A 152 14.06 5.55 -17.94
C ASN A 152 13.10 5.80 -16.78
N ALA A 153 11.83 6.12 -17.08
CA ALA A 153 10.80 6.41 -16.10
C ALA A 153 10.57 5.24 -15.09
N GLN A 154 10.69 3.98 -15.56
CA GLN A 154 10.60 2.81 -14.68
C GLN A 154 11.75 2.75 -13.67
N HIS A 155 12.97 3.09 -14.08
CA HIS A 155 14.11 3.15 -13.17
C HIS A 155 13.91 4.26 -12.14
N TYR A 156 13.49 5.45 -12.56
CA TYR A 156 13.20 6.56 -11.64
C TYR A 156 12.13 6.20 -10.62
N ALA A 157 11.02 5.61 -11.07
CA ALA A 157 9.98 5.12 -10.18
C ALA A 157 10.50 4.06 -9.18
N SER A 158 11.38 3.15 -9.65
CA SER A 158 11.99 2.13 -8.80
C SER A 158 12.97 2.73 -7.79
N TYR A 159 13.76 3.75 -8.16
CA TYR A 159 14.68 4.41 -7.24
C TYR A 159 13.93 5.16 -6.16
N LEU A 160 12.92 5.96 -6.50
CA LEU A 160 12.11 6.68 -5.53
C LEU A 160 11.41 5.71 -4.56
N SER A 161 10.75 4.66 -5.09
CA SER A 161 10.11 3.64 -4.27
C SER A 161 11.12 2.92 -3.35
N GLY A 162 12.31 2.62 -3.85
CA GLY A 162 13.39 2.00 -3.07
C GLY A 162 13.88 2.89 -1.94
N MET A 163 14.00 4.20 -2.16
CA MET A 163 14.35 5.17 -1.12
C MET A 163 13.28 5.22 -0.02
N ILE A 164 11.99 5.31 -0.42
CA ILE A 164 10.87 5.32 0.53
C ILE A 164 10.84 4.03 1.36
N HIS A 165 10.89 2.86 0.70
CA HIS A 165 10.86 1.57 1.39
C HIS A 165 12.07 1.35 2.30
N GLY A 166 13.26 1.76 1.85
CA GLY A 166 14.50 1.68 2.63
C GLY A 166 14.40 2.48 3.92
N GLN A 167 13.87 3.70 3.83
CA GLN A 167 13.68 4.56 4.98
C GLN A 167 12.65 4.00 5.97
N VAL A 168 11.48 3.59 5.48
CA VAL A 168 10.45 2.95 6.33
C VAL A 168 10.99 1.72 7.03
N ARG A 169 11.82 0.92 6.36
CA ARG A 169 12.44 -0.25 6.97
C ARG A 169 13.44 0.09 8.07
N SER A 170 14.23 1.15 7.91
CA SER A 170 15.20 1.58 8.94
C SER A 170 14.51 2.09 10.21
N LEU A 171 13.29 2.61 10.12
CA LEU A 171 12.48 3.03 11.27
C LEU A 171 12.04 1.85 12.14
N ASN A 172 11.79 0.68 11.53
CA ASN A 172 11.40 -0.53 12.25
C ASN A 172 12.52 -1.15 13.08
N VAL A 173 13.77 -0.80 12.79
CA VAL A 173 14.94 -1.31 13.52
C VAL A 173 15.26 -0.46 14.76
N GLY A 174 14.47 0.60 15.03
CA GLY A 174 14.59 1.40 16.26
C GLY A 174 15.68 2.48 16.21
N ASP A 175 16.28 2.72 15.05
CA ASP A 175 17.41 3.65 14.92
C ASP A 175 17.01 5.13 14.75
N MET A 176 15.74 5.44 14.45
CA MET A 176 15.32 6.82 14.17
C MET A 176 13.88 7.09 14.61
N GLN A 177 13.60 8.30 15.11
CA GLN A 177 12.24 8.80 15.33
C GLN A 177 11.73 9.43 14.02
N MET A 178 10.50 9.11 13.62
CA MET A 178 9.87 9.66 12.44
C MET A 178 9.42 11.10 12.67
N ASP A 179 9.95 12.01 11.89
CA ASP A 179 9.43 13.34 11.71
C ASP A 179 8.70 13.44 10.35
N GLU A 180 7.65 14.27 10.23
CA GLU A 180 6.90 14.50 8.99
C GLU A 180 7.78 15.01 7.84
N MET A 181 8.92 15.62 8.15
CA MET A 181 9.89 16.13 7.18
C MET A 181 10.60 15.05 6.34
N TYR A 182 10.63 13.80 6.75
CA TYR A 182 11.42 12.77 6.06
C TYR A 182 10.93 12.45 4.64
N ALA A 183 9.62 12.50 4.39
CA ALA A 183 9.10 12.23 3.06
C ALA A 183 9.55 13.29 2.07
N ASP A 184 9.44 14.55 2.44
CA ASP A 184 9.87 15.68 1.60
C ASP A 184 11.38 15.69 1.38
N GLU A 185 12.18 15.33 2.38
CA GLU A 185 13.65 15.21 2.25
C GLU A 185 14.04 14.12 1.25
N ILE A 186 13.43 12.94 1.33
CA ILE A 186 13.66 11.85 0.36
C ILE A 186 13.33 12.31 -1.06
N ILE A 187 12.18 12.97 -1.22
CA ILE A 187 11.72 13.46 -2.51
C ILE A 187 12.66 14.54 -3.03
N ASP A 188 13.10 15.47 -2.18
CA ASP A 188 14.03 16.54 -2.56
C ASP A 188 15.41 15.98 -2.94
N ILE A 189 15.94 15.01 -2.21
CA ILE A 189 17.19 14.32 -2.56
C ILE A 189 17.04 13.62 -3.92
N PHE A 190 15.93 12.90 -4.12
CA PHE A 190 15.67 12.23 -5.40
C PHE A 190 15.55 13.23 -6.55
N LEU A 191 14.74 14.27 -6.39
CA LEU A 191 14.51 15.27 -7.43
C LEU A 191 15.77 16.08 -7.74
N ASN A 192 16.57 16.46 -6.75
CA ASN A 192 17.84 17.18 -6.95
C ASN A 192 18.87 16.31 -7.66
N GLY A 193 18.84 14.99 -7.48
CA GLY A 193 19.67 14.05 -8.24
C GLY A 193 19.13 13.72 -9.64
N ALA A 194 17.84 13.93 -9.91
CA ALA A 194 17.15 13.61 -11.16
C ALA A 194 16.84 14.84 -12.05
N LYS A 195 16.99 16.05 -11.51
CA LYS A 195 16.79 17.29 -12.30
C LYS A 195 17.72 17.40 -13.48
N SER A 196 17.21 18.01 -14.55
CA SER A 196 17.97 18.39 -15.74
C SER A 196 18.83 19.63 -15.48
#